data_952f9afdfc6fdc405535928ddda812a1
#
_entry.id   952f9afdfc6fdc405535928ddda812a1
#
_cell.length_a   1.000
_cell.length_b   1.000
_cell.length_c   1.000
_cell.angle_alpha   90.00
_cell.angle_beta   90.00
_cell.angle_gamma   90.00
#
_symmetry.space_group_name_H-M   'P 1'
#
loop_
_entity.id
_entity.type
_entity.pdbx_description
1 polymer ?
#
loop_
_entity_poly.entity_id
_entity_poly.type
_entity_poly.pdbx_seq_one_letter_code
_entity_poly.pdbx_strand_id
1 'polypeptide(L)'
;MKQHSDAIYRGELVNGKRQGLGVMQYRKARVYEGQWQADARSGRGMERYSNGNRYEGEFLKGKPHGKGVYTWANGEVYEGEWAQGLKEGQGIWKGIFGDSYIGEWRQSKATGYGVHQWKNGDRYEGEWQNCLKHGQGSDIFANGDCYTGTYVVGKPEAQGQYKWKNGSIYIGEFRNGLKHGKGKWKKRFNDQNCNMYEG
;
A
#
# COMPACT_ATOMS: atom_id res chain seq x y z
N MET A 1 29.57 1.10 -28.46
CA MET A 1 28.27 1.80 -28.41
C MET A 1 27.31 1.05 -29.31
N LYS A 2 26.20 0.52 -28.79
CA LYS A 2 25.20 -0.20 -29.59
C LYS A 2 24.02 0.74 -29.83
N GLN A 3 23.76 1.10 -31.08
CA GLN A 3 22.67 2.00 -31.45
C GLN A 3 21.48 1.16 -31.92
N HIS A 4 20.34 1.31 -31.27
CA HIS A 4 19.05 0.82 -31.73
C HIS A 4 18.26 2.01 -32.26
N SER A 5 17.35 1.79 -33.22
CA SER A 5 16.59 2.87 -33.87
C SER A 5 15.92 3.85 -32.90
N ASP A 6 15.67 3.42 -31.66
CA ASP A 6 14.93 4.16 -30.64
C ASP A 6 15.64 4.31 -29.29
N ALA A 7 16.90 3.86 -29.17
CA ALA A 7 17.64 3.94 -27.91
C ALA A 7 19.16 3.89 -28.12
N ILE A 8 19.89 4.55 -27.22
CA ILE A 8 21.35 4.55 -27.17
C ILE A 8 21.79 3.85 -25.89
N TYR A 9 22.65 2.82 -26.03
CA TYR A 9 23.28 2.15 -24.91
C TYR A 9 24.74 2.55 -24.79
N ARG A 10 25.16 2.84 -23.55
CA ARG A 10 26.56 3.06 -23.16
C ARG A 10 26.87 2.18 -21.94
N GLY A 11 27.78 1.25 -22.09
CA GLY A 11 28.13 0.31 -21.04
C GLY A 11 28.87 -0.92 -21.58
N GLU A 12 29.02 -1.91 -20.70
CA GLU A 12 29.73 -3.15 -21.00
C GLU A 12 28.96 -4.04 -21.94
N LEU A 13 29.68 -4.66 -22.86
CA LEU A 13 29.17 -5.66 -23.81
C LEU A 13 30.03 -6.91 -23.74
N VAL A 14 29.39 -8.08 -23.61
CA VAL A 14 30.02 -9.40 -23.73
C VAL A 14 29.29 -10.18 -24.82
N ASN A 15 30.05 -10.63 -25.83
CA ASN A 15 29.50 -11.31 -26.99
C ASN A 15 28.35 -10.56 -27.65
N GLY A 16 28.45 -9.23 -27.74
CA GLY A 16 27.45 -8.34 -28.33
C GLY A 16 26.19 -8.13 -27.50
N LYS A 17 26.08 -8.70 -26.29
CA LYS A 17 24.99 -8.53 -25.34
C LYS A 17 25.38 -7.54 -24.24
N ARG A 18 24.45 -6.74 -23.78
CA ARG A 18 24.64 -5.83 -22.63
C ARG A 18 24.88 -6.68 -21.36
N GLN A 19 25.94 -6.34 -20.65
CA GLN A 19 26.41 -7.04 -19.46
C GLN A 19 27.00 -6.01 -18.49
N GLY A 20 27.09 -6.33 -17.19
CA GLY A 20 27.69 -5.44 -16.20
C GLY A 20 26.96 -4.11 -16.04
N LEU A 21 27.67 -3.01 -15.90
CA LEU A 21 27.09 -1.68 -15.71
C LEU A 21 26.83 -0.99 -17.07
N GLY A 22 25.72 -0.28 -17.16
CA GLY A 22 25.40 0.49 -18.35
C GLY A 22 24.19 1.39 -18.25
N VAL A 23 24.18 2.38 -19.12
CA VAL A 23 23.08 3.36 -19.26
C VAL A 23 22.36 3.12 -20.59
N MET A 24 21.05 3.03 -20.54
CA MET A 24 20.17 3.01 -21.71
C MET A 24 19.34 4.28 -21.74
N GLN A 25 19.56 5.08 -22.75
CA GLN A 25 18.77 6.26 -23.02
C GLN A 25 17.77 5.94 -24.13
N TYR A 26 16.49 5.93 -23.78
CA TYR A 26 15.38 5.72 -24.72
C TYR A 26 14.88 7.06 -25.26
N ARG A 27 14.06 7.02 -26.31
CA ARG A 27 13.30 8.19 -26.74
C ARG A 27 12.39 8.72 -25.63
N LYS A 28 11.98 9.99 -25.73
CA LYS A 28 11.09 10.66 -24.77
C LYS A 28 11.64 10.72 -23.34
N ALA A 29 12.96 10.94 -23.19
CA ALA A 29 13.66 11.15 -21.92
C ALA A 29 13.55 10.00 -20.91
N ARG A 30 13.15 8.79 -21.32
CA ARG A 30 13.26 7.61 -20.46
C ARG A 30 14.70 7.16 -20.39
N VAL A 31 15.22 6.92 -19.18
CA VAL A 31 16.60 6.49 -18.94
C VAL A 31 16.60 5.34 -17.94
N TYR A 32 17.39 4.32 -18.24
CA TYR A 32 17.77 3.31 -17.25
C TYR A 32 19.27 3.36 -17.04
N GLU A 33 19.70 3.34 -15.79
CA GLU A 33 21.09 3.24 -15.37
C GLU A 33 21.22 2.12 -14.33
N GLY A 34 22.09 1.16 -14.54
CA GLY A 34 22.23 0.03 -13.63
C GLY A 34 22.87 -1.20 -14.27
N GLN A 35 22.63 -2.32 -13.62
CA GLN A 35 23.19 -3.61 -13.98
C GLN A 35 22.40 -4.29 -15.11
N TRP A 36 23.16 -5.01 -15.94
CA TRP A 36 22.66 -5.75 -17.08
C TRP A 36 23.18 -7.20 -17.07
N GLN A 37 22.35 -8.11 -17.47
CA GLN A 37 22.70 -9.51 -17.68
C GLN A 37 22.02 -10.01 -18.95
N ALA A 38 22.82 -10.47 -19.92
CA ALA A 38 22.35 -11.06 -21.18
C ALA A 38 21.25 -10.21 -21.87
N ASP A 39 21.50 -8.90 -22.07
CA ASP A 39 20.60 -7.89 -22.64
C ASP A 39 19.39 -7.51 -21.78
N ALA A 40 19.18 -8.07 -20.60
CA ALA A 40 18.12 -7.71 -19.67
C ALA A 40 18.65 -6.86 -18.50
N ARG A 41 17.83 -5.90 -18.03
CA ARG A 41 18.08 -5.20 -16.76
C ARG A 41 18.03 -6.23 -15.63
N SER A 42 19.05 -6.27 -14.78
CA SER A 42 19.19 -7.25 -13.70
C SER A 42 19.99 -6.63 -12.57
N GLY A 43 19.83 -7.12 -11.33
CA GLY A 43 20.51 -6.53 -10.18
C GLY A 43 20.04 -5.11 -9.89
N ARG A 44 20.89 -4.25 -9.32
CA ARG A 44 20.53 -2.89 -8.91
C ARG A 44 20.53 -1.90 -10.07
N GLY A 45 19.56 -1.01 -10.07
CA GLY A 45 19.48 0.04 -11.07
C GLY A 45 18.42 1.09 -10.74
N MET A 46 18.44 2.14 -11.54
CA MET A 46 17.48 3.23 -11.50
C MET A 46 16.84 3.41 -12.87
N GLU A 47 15.54 3.56 -12.91
CA GLU A 47 14.80 3.90 -14.12
C GLU A 47 14.01 5.18 -13.92
N ARG A 48 14.24 6.15 -14.81
CA ARG A 48 13.40 7.35 -14.92
C ARG A 48 12.49 7.17 -16.13
N TYR A 49 11.21 7.27 -15.91
CA TYR A 49 10.18 7.12 -16.94
C TYR A 49 9.88 8.45 -17.63
N SER A 50 9.37 8.39 -18.86
CA SER A 50 9.00 9.58 -19.65
C SER A 50 7.89 10.43 -19.02
N ASN A 51 7.09 9.87 -18.14
CA ASN A 51 6.04 10.57 -17.40
C ASN A 51 6.52 11.23 -16.10
N GLY A 52 7.84 11.22 -15.83
CA GLY A 52 8.44 11.77 -14.62
C GLY A 52 8.53 10.83 -13.41
N ASN A 53 7.91 9.65 -13.48
CA ASN A 53 8.05 8.65 -12.43
C ASN A 53 9.50 8.11 -12.38
N ARG A 54 9.90 7.58 -11.25
CA ARG A 54 11.22 6.98 -11.02
C ARG A 54 11.07 5.68 -10.25
N TYR A 55 11.85 4.67 -10.64
CA TYR A 55 12.08 3.48 -9.83
C TYR A 55 13.57 3.36 -9.53
N GLU A 56 13.90 3.03 -8.29
CA GLU A 56 15.26 2.71 -7.85
C GLU A 56 15.21 1.44 -7.00
N GLY A 57 15.94 0.41 -7.40
CA GLY A 57 15.89 -0.87 -6.70
C GLY A 57 16.45 -2.01 -7.53
N GLU A 58 15.99 -3.18 -7.20
CA GLU A 58 16.41 -4.41 -7.86
C GLU A 58 15.58 -4.69 -9.12
N PHE A 59 16.21 -5.29 -10.09
CA PHE A 59 15.62 -5.74 -11.35
C PHE A 59 15.91 -7.22 -11.58
N LEU A 60 14.94 -7.91 -12.13
CA LEU A 60 15.08 -9.30 -12.61
C LEU A 60 14.42 -9.43 -13.97
N LYS A 61 15.19 -9.92 -14.98
CA LYS A 61 14.69 -10.11 -16.36
C LYS A 61 13.94 -8.88 -16.91
N GLY A 62 14.50 -7.67 -16.65
CA GLY A 62 13.98 -6.41 -17.15
C GLY A 62 12.83 -5.78 -16.38
N LYS A 63 12.39 -6.36 -15.25
CA LYS A 63 11.29 -5.86 -14.42
C LYS A 63 11.75 -5.53 -13.00
N PRO A 64 11.14 -4.54 -12.32
CA PRO A 64 11.28 -4.35 -10.89
C PRO A 64 11.07 -5.65 -10.12
N HIS A 65 11.97 -5.95 -9.18
CA HIS A 65 11.97 -7.16 -8.38
C HIS A 65 12.68 -6.90 -7.05
N GLY A 66 12.54 -7.80 -6.05
CA GLY A 66 13.20 -7.62 -4.77
C GLY A 66 12.80 -6.33 -4.08
N LYS A 67 13.75 -5.59 -3.52
CA LYS A 67 13.50 -4.33 -2.83
C LYS A 67 13.69 -3.13 -3.74
N GLY A 68 12.78 -2.15 -3.63
CA GLY A 68 12.89 -0.94 -4.41
C GLY A 68 11.94 0.18 -4.00
N VAL A 69 12.27 1.37 -4.45
CA VAL A 69 11.51 2.60 -4.22
C VAL A 69 10.94 3.09 -5.54
N TYR A 70 9.66 3.32 -5.57
CA TYR A 70 8.98 3.96 -6.69
C TYR A 70 8.47 5.33 -6.27
N THR A 71 8.87 6.35 -7.01
CA THR A 71 8.42 7.73 -6.81
C THR A 71 7.59 8.15 -8.01
N TRP A 72 6.36 8.54 -7.78
CA TRP A 72 5.49 9.11 -8.81
C TRP A 72 5.85 10.56 -9.08
N ALA A 73 5.53 11.04 -10.28
CA ALA A 73 5.79 12.42 -10.68
C ALA A 73 5.05 13.46 -9.81
N ASN A 74 3.95 13.05 -9.18
CA ASN A 74 3.20 13.88 -8.23
C ASN A 74 3.83 13.93 -6.82
N GLY A 75 4.91 13.16 -6.56
CA GLY A 75 5.61 13.12 -5.28
C GLY A 75 5.19 11.99 -4.33
N GLU A 76 4.20 11.18 -4.68
CA GLU A 76 3.92 9.95 -3.93
C GLU A 76 5.11 9.00 -3.97
N VAL A 77 5.25 8.17 -2.94
CA VAL A 77 6.35 7.21 -2.83
C VAL A 77 5.82 5.84 -2.38
N TYR A 78 6.31 4.79 -3.00
CA TYR A 78 6.22 3.44 -2.48
C TYR A 78 7.62 2.88 -2.26
N GLU A 79 7.86 2.36 -1.07
CA GLU A 79 9.08 1.66 -0.69
C GLU A 79 8.71 0.26 -0.19
N GLY A 80 9.24 -0.78 -0.79
CA GLY A 80 8.89 -2.14 -0.40
C GLY A 80 9.37 -3.20 -1.38
N GLU A 81 8.72 -4.34 -1.30
CA GLU A 81 9.02 -5.51 -2.11
C GLU A 81 8.29 -5.47 -3.44
N TRP A 82 8.92 -6.06 -4.45
CA TRP A 82 8.47 -6.11 -5.83
C TRP A 82 8.63 -7.51 -6.41
N ALA A 83 7.64 -7.96 -7.15
CA ALA A 83 7.72 -9.18 -7.96
C ALA A 83 7.16 -8.93 -9.35
N GLN A 84 7.95 -9.23 -10.40
CA GLN A 84 7.52 -9.11 -11.80
C GLN A 84 7.00 -7.71 -12.20
N GLY A 85 7.47 -6.64 -11.52
CA GLY A 85 7.03 -5.26 -11.74
C GLY A 85 5.78 -4.84 -10.97
N LEU A 86 5.28 -5.68 -10.07
CA LEU A 86 4.15 -5.39 -9.19
C LEU A 86 4.62 -5.27 -7.74
N LYS A 87 3.94 -4.42 -6.94
CA LYS A 87 4.14 -4.36 -5.50
C LYS A 87 3.70 -5.68 -4.89
N GLU A 88 4.56 -6.26 -4.04
CA GLU A 88 4.37 -7.57 -3.42
C GLU A 88 4.96 -7.54 -2.00
N GLY A 89 4.58 -8.49 -1.13
CA GLY A 89 5.15 -8.60 0.22
C GLY A 89 4.93 -7.38 1.09
N GLN A 90 5.93 -6.97 1.86
CA GLN A 90 5.84 -5.82 2.76
C GLN A 90 6.22 -4.53 2.06
N GLY A 91 5.46 -3.46 2.33
CA GLY A 91 5.77 -2.16 1.75
C GLY A 91 5.04 -0.99 2.41
N ILE A 92 5.60 0.19 2.18
CA ILE A 92 5.11 1.47 2.69
C ILE A 92 4.75 2.35 1.50
N TRP A 93 3.52 2.81 1.45
CA TRP A 93 3.10 3.87 0.54
C TRP A 93 2.89 5.16 1.31
N LYS A 94 3.35 6.28 0.75
CA LYS A 94 3.18 7.62 1.29
C LYS A 94 2.61 8.54 0.22
N GLY A 95 1.46 9.10 0.50
CA GLY A 95 0.84 10.16 -0.28
C GLY A 95 1.43 11.54 0.03
N ILE A 96 1.19 12.51 -0.84
CA ILE A 96 1.74 13.87 -0.73
C ILE A 96 1.10 14.72 0.37
N PHE A 97 -0.08 14.33 0.84
CA PHE A 97 -0.84 15.12 1.82
C PHE A 97 -0.87 14.51 3.23
N GLY A 98 -0.01 13.50 3.50
CA GLY A 98 0.08 12.88 4.80
C GLY A 98 -0.67 11.55 4.93
N ASP A 99 -1.35 11.10 3.89
CA ASP A 99 -1.87 9.74 3.83
C ASP A 99 -0.71 8.74 3.75
N SER A 100 -0.84 7.59 4.43
CA SER A 100 0.15 6.53 4.33
C SER A 100 -0.47 5.16 4.57
N TYR A 101 0.13 4.14 3.96
CA TYR A 101 -0.20 2.75 4.22
C TYR A 101 1.08 1.95 4.47
N ILE A 102 1.09 1.15 5.52
CA ILE A 102 2.17 0.22 5.87
C ILE A 102 1.53 -1.16 6.02
N GLY A 103 1.98 -2.14 5.27
CA GLY A 103 1.42 -3.48 5.35
C GLY A 103 1.74 -4.35 4.16
N GLU A 104 0.92 -5.40 4.02
CA GLU A 104 1.08 -6.41 3.00
C GLU A 104 0.49 -5.96 1.65
N TRP A 105 1.18 -6.35 0.59
CA TRP A 105 0.82 -6.10 -0.80
C TRP A 105 0.81 -7.39 -1.59
N ARG A 106 -0.17 -7.53 -2.47
CA ARG A 106 -0.23 -8.61 -3.45
C ARG A 106 -0.72 -8.04 -4.78
N GLN A 107 0.04 -8.26 -5.86
CA GLN A 107 -0.29 -7.76 -7.20
C GLN A 107 -0.66 -6.25 -7.20
N SER A 108 0.14 -5.45 -6.51
CA SER A 108 -0.06 -3.99 -6.32
C SER A 108 -1.31 -3.57 -5.54
N LYS A 109 -1.97 -4.48 -4.83
CA LYS A 109 -3.12 -4.20 -3.96
C LYS A 109 -2.76 -4.44 -2.50
N ALA A 110 -3.23 -3.56 -1.61
CA ALA A 110 -3.16 -3.78 -0.17
C ALA A 110 -3.97 -5.04 0.19
N THR A 111 -3.38 -5.94 0.96
CA THR A 111 -3.94 -7.23 1.38
C THR A 111 -3.38 -7.62 2.74
N GLY A 112 -3.86 -8.74 3.32
CA GLY A 112 -3.35 -9.21 4.60
C GLY A 112 -3.48 -8.15 5.70
N TYR A 113 -2.48 -8.03 6.56
CA TYR A 113 -2.51 -7.06 7.65
C TYR A 113 -1.81 -5.76 7.28
N GLY A 114 -2.41 -4.62 7.68
CA GLY A 114 -1.82 -3.32 7.42
C GLY A 114 -2.46 -2.17 8.17
N VAL A 115 -1.76 -1.06 8.19
CA VAL A 115 -2.16 0.19 8.85
C VAL A 115 -2.27 1.28 7.79
N HIS A 116 -3.40 1.93 7.72
CA HIS A 116 -3.60 3.15 6.94
C HIS A 116 -3.81 4.33 7.86
N GLN A 117 -3.06 5.39 7.64
CA GLN A 117 -3.21 6.68 8.27
C GLN A 117 -3.71 7.67 7.23
N TRP A 118 -4.87 8.28 7.45
CA TRP A 118 -5.40 9.37 6.60
C TRP A 118 -4.91 10.73 7.05
N LYS A 119 -4.83 11.67 6.13
CA LYS A 119 -4.40 13.05 6.41
C LYS A 119 -5.29 13.79 7.42
N ASN A 120 -6.57 13.39 7.54
CA ASN A 120 -7.49 13.96 8.50
C ASN A 120 -7.27 13.48 9.95
N GLY A 121 -6.33 12.55 10.15
CA GLY A 121 -6.03 11.97 11.46
C GLY A 121 -6.71 10.63 11.73
N ASP A 122 -7.62 10.18 10.86
CA ASP A 122 -8.20 8.83 10.98
C ASP A 122 -7.12 7.77 10.74
N ARG A 123 -7.21 6.66 11.43
CA ARG A 123 -6.30 5.52 11.31
C ARG A 123 -7.08 4.21 11.33
N TYR A 124 -6.79 3.34 10.40
CA TYR A 124 -7.27 1.95 10.42
C TYR A 124 -6.09 1.00 10.58
N GLU A 125 -6.27 0.01 11.42
CA GLU A 125 -5.34 -1.10 11.62
C GLU A 125 -6.11 -2.41 11.59
N GLY A 126 -5.74 -3.33 10.72
CA GLY A 126 -6.44 -4.59 10.57
C GLY A 126 -6.19 -5.25 9.23
N GLU A 127 -7.10 -6.16 8.90
CA GLU A 127 -7.03 -6.95 7.69
C GLU A 127 -7.54 -6.16 6.47
N TRP A 128 -6.92 -6.45 5.32
CA TRP A 128 -7.21 -5.84 4.02
C TRP A 128 -7.43 -6.91 2.97
N GLN A 129 -8.35 -6.66 2.08
CA GLN A 129 -8.55 -7.47 0.89
C GLN A 129 -8.81 -6.57 -0.32
N ASN A 130 -7.95 -6.64 -1.34
CA ASN A 130 -8.06 -5.85 -2.58
C ASN A 130 -8.22 -4.33 -2.31
N CYS A 131 -7.40 -3.76 -1.41
CA CYS A 131 -7.44 -2.35 -0.99
C CYS A 131 -8.69 -1.94 -0.19
N LEU A 132 -9.48 -2.87 0.30
CA LEU A 132 -10.64 -2.62 1.15
C LEU A 132 -10.41 -3.22 2.54
N LYS A 133 -10.87 -2.53 3.59
CA LYS A 133 -10.91 -3.08 4.95
C LYS A 133 -11.71 -4.38 4.92
N HIS A 134 -11.17 -5.42 5.56
CA HIS A 134 -11.77 -6.76 5.58
C HIS A 134 -11.41 -7.46 6.89
N GLY A 135 -12.11 -8.58 7.22
CA GLY A 135 -11.79 -9.36 8.41
C GLY A 135 -11.82 -8.54 9.69
N GLN A 136 -10.89 -8.77 10.59
CA GLN A 136 -10.81 -8.06 11.87
C GLN A 136 -10.00 -6.77 11.75
N GLY A 137 -10.48 -5.71 12.39
CA GLY A 137 -9.75 -4.44 12.39
C GLY A 137 -10.33 -3.40 13.35
N SER A 138 -9.59 -2.29 13.45
CA SER A 138 -9.95 -1.15 14.29
C SER A 138 -9.79 0.15 13.51
N ASP A 139 -10.84 0.97 13.50
CA ASP A 139 -10.77 2.39 13.14
C ASP A 139 -10.58 3.24 14.39
N ILE A 140 -9.65 4.17 14.33
CA ILE A 140 -9.46 5.27 15.28
C ILE A 140 -9.73 6.55 14.51
N PHE A 141 -10.80 7.23 14.87
CA PHE A 141 -11.23 8.45 14.21
C PHE A 141 -10.54 9.69 14.82
N ALA A 142 -10.29 10.70 14.00
CA ALA A 142 -9.65 11.94 14.43
C ALA A 142 -10.42 12.67 15.55
N ASN A 143 -11.74 12.45 15.64
CA ASN A 143 -12.55 12.99 16.73
C ASN A 143 -12.35 12.27 18.07
N GLY A 144 -11.60 11.16 18.10
CA GLY A 144 -11.33 10.33 19.28
C GLY A 144 -12.29 9.16 19.48
N ASP A 145 -13.23 8.93 18.58
CA ASP A 145 -14.04 7.72 18.55
C ASP A 145 -13.22 6.54 18.05
N CYS A 146 -13.64 5.31 18.37
CA CYS A 146 -13.01 4.09 17.88
C CYS A 146 -14.08 3.07 17.51
N TYR A 147 -13.83 2.30 16.46
CA TYR A 147 -14.56 1.09 16.15
C TYR A 147 -13.58 -0.09 16.12
N THR A 148 -13.97 -1.22 16.69
CA THR A 148 -13.23 -2.49 16.61
C THR A 148 -14.22 -3.60 16.30
N GLY A 149 -13.96 -4.40 15.28
CA GLY A 149 -14.85 -5.49 14.90
C GLY A 149 -14.54 -6.02 13.50
N THR A 150 -15.55 -6.70 12.95
CA THR A 150 -15.45 -7.32 11.64
C THR A 150 -15.79 -6.31 10.54
N TYR A 151 -15.06 -6.42 9.43
CA TYR A 151 -15.28 -5.65 8.20
C TYR A 151 -15.54 -6.58 7.02
N VAL A 152 -16.48 -6.18 6.18
CA VAL A 152 -16.73 -6.82 4.88
C VAL A 152 -16.83 -5.73 3.83
N VAL A 153 -15.97 -5.83 2.80
CA VAL A 153 -15.93 -4.88 1.67
C VAL A 153 -15.90 -3.41 2.15
N GLY A 154 -15.00 -3.11 3.09
CA GLY A 154 -14.74 -1.76 3.60
C GLY A 154 -15.70 -1.26 4.68
N LYS A 155 -16.72 -2.04 5.07
CA LYS A 155 -17.74 -1.62 6.03
C LYS A 155 -17.77 -2.50 7.27
N PRO A 156 -18.02 -1.91 8.47
CA PRO A 156 -18.40 -2.68 9.66
C PRO A 156 -19.55 -3.65 9.39
N GLU A 157 -19.37 -4.90 9.82
CA GLU A 157 -20.33 -5.99 9.62
C GLU A 157 -20.29 -6.95 10.81
N ALA A 158 -21.37 -7.73 11.07
CA ALA A 158 -21.48 -8.68 12.15
C ALA A 158 -21.22 -8.05 13.54
N GLN A 159 -20.42 -8.69 14.41
CA GLN A 159 -20.16 -8.21 15.76
C GLN A 159 -19.06 -7.16 15.80
N GLY A 160 -19.29 -6.09 16.57
CA GLY A 160 -18.32 -5.02 16.75
C GLY A 160 -18.58 -4.19 18.00
N GLN A 161 -17.59 -3.37 18.33
CA GLN A 161 -17.64 -2.41 19.42
C GLN A 161 -17.38 -1.02 18.87
N TYR A 162 -18.25 -0.08 19.16
CA TYR A 162 -18.03 1.35 18.92
C TYR A 162 -17.88 2.07 20.24
N LYS A 163 -16.76 2.76 20.43
CA LYS A 163 -16.46 3.57 21.63
C LYS A 163 -16.39 5.03 21.24
N TRP A 164 -17.23 5.85 21.82
CA TRP A 164 -17.18 7.29 21.65
C TRP A 164 -16.09 7.92 22.52
N LYS A 165 -15.60 9.08 22.11
CA LYS A 165 -14.63 9.88 22.87
C LYS A 165 -15.10 10.19 24.30
N ASN A 166 -16.40 10.36 24.50
CA ASN A 166 -16.99 10.61 25.82
C ASN A 166 -17.02 9.38 26.76
N GLY A 167 -16.51 8.23 26.31
CA GLY A 167 -16.44 6.99 27.05
C GLY A 167 -17.69 6.11 26.94
N SER A 168 -18.71 6.53 26.20
CA SER A 168 -19.86 5.67 25.90
C SER A 168 -19.42 4.51 24.98
N ILE A 169 -20.10 3.38 25.05
CA ILE A 169 -19.76 2.18 24.27
C ILE A 169 -21.05 1.55 23.77
N TYR A 170 -21.02 1.12 22.51
CA TYR A 170 -21.96 0.18 21.91
C TYR A 170 -21.22 -1.13 21.60
N ILE A 171 -21.80 -2.25 21.99
CA ILE A 171 -21.31 -3.59 21.64
C ILE A 171 -22.51 -4.34 21.06
N GLY A 172 -22.41 -4.79 19.82
CA GLY A 172 -23.52 -5.45 19.15
C GLY A 172 -23.29 -5.67 17.68
N GLU A 173 -24.37 -5.92 16.98
CA GLU A 173 -24.36 -6.22 15.55
C GLU A 173 -24.26 -4.95 14.69
N PHE A 174 -23.58 -5.11 13.57
CA PHE A 174 -23.45 -4.11 12.52
C PHE A 174 -23.83 -4.74 11.18
N ARG A 175 -24.44 -3.95 10.31
CA ARG A 175 -24.75 -4.32 8.94
C ARG A 175 -24.51 -3.11 8.03
N ASN A 176 -23.72 -3.29 6.99
CA ASN A 176 -23.36 -2.21 6.04
C ASN A 176 -22.84 -0.93 6.71
N GLY A 177 -22.12 -1.03 7.83
CA GLY A 177 -21.56 0.10 8.57
C GLY A 177 -22.51 0.74 9.59
N LEU A 178 -23.74 0.28 9.69
CA LEU A 178 -24.73 0.78 10.65
C LEU A 178 -24.95 -0.23 11.78
N LYS A 179 -25.26 0.26 12.98
CA LYS A 179 -25.73 -0.59 14.07
C LYS A 179 -27.00 -1.29 13.63
N HIS A 180 -27.08 -2.59 13.92
CA HIS A 180 -28.20 -3.43 13.48
C HIS A 180 -28.44 -4.54 14.48
N GLY A 181 -29.70 -5.10 14.48
CA GLY A 181 -30.02 -6.24 15.34
C GLY A 181 -29.78 -5.98 16.82
N LYS A 182 -29.23 -6.96 17.54
CA LYS A 182 -29.07 -6.90 19.00
C LYS A 182 -27.78 -6.23 19.40
N GLY A 183 -27.85 -5.36 20.39
CA GLY A 183 -26.69 -4.71 20.95
C GLY A 183 -26.92 -4.13 22.34
N LYS A 184 -25.82 -3.83 23.01
CA LYS A 184 -25.81 -3.22 24.33
C LYS A 184 -25.13 -1.87 24.26
N TRP A 185 -25.78 -0.85 24.76
CA TRP A 185 -25.21 0.48 24.89
C TRP A 185 -24.98 0.83 26.36
N LYS A 186 -23.83 1.39 26.71
CA LYS A 186 -23.45 1.89 28.02
C LYS A 186 -23.01 3.34 27.91
N LYS A 187 -23.46 4.19 28.83
CA LYS A 187 -23.12 5.61 28.85
C LYS A 187 -21.64 5.86 29.20
N ARG A 188 -21.04 5.00 30.05
CA ARG A 188 -19.60 5.00 30.39
C ARG A 188 -19.15 3.55 30.59
N PHE A 189 -17.86 3.29 30.42
CA PHE A 189 -17.31 1.92 30.55
C PHE A 189 -17.63 1.25 31.91
N ASN A 190 -17.63 2.05 33.00
CA ASN A 190 -17.88 1.54 34.36
C ASN A 190 -19.35 1.70 34.82
N ASP A 191 -20.28 2.09 33.95
CA ASP A 191 -21.69 2.20 34.30
C ASP A 191 -22.31 0.80 34.34
N GLN A 192 -22.87 0.43 35.48
CA GLN A 192 -23.57 -0.86 35.66
C GLN A 192 -24.93 -0.86 34.90
N ASN A 193 -25.48 0.32 34.61
CA ASN A 193 -26.71 0.46 33.86
C ASN A 193 -26.43 0.34 32.34
N CYS A 194 -26.85 -0.75 31.77
CA CYS A 194 -26.70 -1.08 30.37
C CYS A 194 -28.07 -1.03 29.69
N ASN A 195 -28.24 -0.11 28.73
CA ASN A 195 -29.43 -0.14 27.89
C ASN A 195 -29.25 -1.17 26.77
N MET A 196 -30.27 -2.02 26.60
CA MET A 196 -30.34 -2.95 25.47
C MET A 196 -30.87 -2.19 24.26
N TYR A 197 -30.26 -2.43 23.12
CA TYR A 197 -30.73 -1.95 21.83
C TYR A 197 -31.16 -3.14 20.98
N GLU A 198 -32.32 -3.03 20.38
CA GLU A 198 -32.80 -3.97 19.38
C GLU A 198 -33.41 -3.15 18.24
N GLY A 199 -32.83 -3.27 17.01
CA GLY A 199 -33.23 -2.48 15.86
C GLY A 199 -33.03 -3.20 14.55
#